data_19cbccf5bda8bdb7c87a33b911fbf39a
#
_entry.id   19cbccf5bda8bdb7c87a33b911fbf39a
#
_cell.length_a   1.000
_cell.length_b   1.000
_cell.length_c   1.000
_cell.angle_alpha   90.00
_cell.angle_beta   90.00
_cell.angle_gamma   90.00
#
_symmetry.space_group_name_H-M   'P 1'
#
loop_
_entity.id
_entity.type
_entity.pdbx_description
1 polymer ?
#
loop_
_entity_poly.entity_id
_entity_poly.type
_entity_poly.pdbx_seq_one_letter_code
_entity_poly.pdbx_strand_id
1 'polypeptide(L)'
;DQVLRATAGDGAQLALLRALGEREDLQVDFWRGPTKPGHPADLRVPFRNLRAVKSLLEANDVPYSVMIEDVQELLDEEKRTMRLSRRLERSTETFDFSSYHTIEEVGACTLLHTHAQVCRRSGRPRARACTHACALTAPLPPQFSTGGAGRPAIWLDTGIHSREWITQATGVWTANKIAKEYGKDPAVTAVLDNMDIFFEIVTNPDGFAYTQSTNRLWRKTRSINAGSSCVGVDPNRNWDAGFGGPGSSSNPCSETYHGPYAHSESEVSSVVDFILRHGNVKAVVSIHSYSQMLMYPYGYKTEPAPDHDELDALAAKAVQDLAAVHGTRYTYGSIIDTIYQAAGTTVDWAYDHGVKYSYTFELRDTGRYGFLLPASHIVPTATETWPALLDIMEHVLRHPY
;
A
#
# COMPACT_ATOMS: atom_id res chain seq x y z
N ASP A 1 -14.32 -3.07 -20.28
CA ASP A 1 -13.18 -2.15 -20.22
C ASP A 1 -11.90 -2.89 -20.54
N GLN A 2 -10.89 -2.20 -21.09
CA GLN A 2 -9.55 -2.76 -21.31
C GLN A 2 -8.49 -2.03 -20.49
N VAL A 3 -7.40 -2.71 -20.21
CA VAL A 3 -6.17 -2.05 -19.74
C VAL A 3 -5.12 -2.10 -20.84
N LEU A 4 -4.66 -0.93 -21.25
CA LEU A 4 -3.63 -0.76 -22.27
C LEU A 4 -2.31 -0.40 -21.59
N ARG A 5 -1.22 -0.97 -22.09
CA ARG A 5 0.15 -0.52 -21.75
C ARG A 5 0.69 0.28 -22.90
N ALA A 6 0.89 1.59 -22.70
CA ALA A 6 1.45 2.51 -23.67
C ALA A 6 2.84 2.97 -23.26
N THR A 7 3.74 3.20 -24.22
CA THR A 7 5.10 3.67 -23.93
C THR A 7 5.40 4.91 -24.79
N ALA A 8 5.55 6.06 -24.15
CA ALA A 8 5.98 7.27 -24.84
C ALA A 8 7.44 7.15 -25.25
N GLY A 9 7.77 7.39 -26.52
CA GLY A 9 9.15 7.41 -27.02
C GLY A 9 9.87 8.73 -26.79
N ASP A 10 9.11 9.83 -26.63
CA ASP A 10 9.64 11.18 -26.47
C ASP A 10 8.77 12.05 -25.55
N GLY A 11 9.18 13.31 -25.39
CA GLY A 11 8.49 14.29 -24.54
C GLY A 11 7.10 14.70 -25.05
N ALA A 12 6.88 14.72 -26.38
CA ALA A 12 5.60 15.08 -26.96
C ALA A 12 4.55 13.98 -26.72
N GLN A 13 4.93 12.73 -26.94
CA GLN A 13 4.10 11.57 -26.63
C GLN A 13 3.83 11.44 -25.13
N LEU A 14 4.82 11.76 -24.28
CA LEU A 14 4.64 11.79 -22.83
C LEU A 14 3.60 12.86 -22.42
N ALA A 15 3.68 14.05 -23.01
CA ALA A 15 2.70 15.11 -22.77
C ALA A 15 1.30 14.71 -23.23
N LEU A 16 1.17 14.00 -24.36
CA LEU A 16 -0.10 13.44 -24.82
C LEU A 16 -0.68 12.45 -23.80
N LEU A 17 0.13 11.50 -23.31
CA LEU A 17 -0.35 10.55 -22.31
C LEU A 17 -0.81 11.26 -21.03
N ARG A 18 -0.08 12.28 -20.57
CA ARG A 18 -0.51 13.07 -19.40
C ARG A 18 -1.83 13.80 -19.65
N ALA A 19 -1.97 14.41 -20.84
CA ALA A 19 -3.22 15.08 -21.22
C ALA A 19 -4.43 14.14 -21.32
N LEU A 20 -4.23 12.85 -21.63
CA LEU A 20 -5.31 11.85 -21.59
C LEU A 20 -5.89 11.67 -20.18
N GLY A 21 -5.07 11.76 -19.14
CA GLY A 21 -5.52 11.68 -17.75
C GLY A 21 -6.39 12.86 -17.31
N GLU A 22 -6.22 14.02 -17.95
CA GLU A 22 -7.00 15.24 -17.66
C GLU A 22 -8.30 15.31 -18.47
N ARG A 23 -8.51 14.37 -19.40
CA ARG A 23 -9.70 14.31 -20.28
C ARG A 23 -10.85 13.59 -19.57
N GLU A 24 -11.69 14.34 -18.86
CA GLU A 24 -12.87 13.80 -18.15
C GLU A 24 -13.84 13.06 -19.06
N ASP A 25 -13.96 13.50 -20.33
CA ASP A 25 -14.82 12.87 -21.34
C ASP A 25 -14.34 11.46 -21.73
N LEU A 26 -13.05 11.18 -21.65
CA LEU A 26 -12.46 9.88 -21.96
C LEU A 26 -12.47 8.93 -20.77
N GLN A 27 -12.53 9.43 -19.54
CA GLN A 27 -12.54 8.67 -18.29
C GLN A 27 -11.41 7.62 -18.21
N VAL A 28 -10.23 8.01 -18.67
CA VAL A 28 -9.03 7.18 -18.57
C VAL A 28 -8.56 7.18 -17.11
N ASP A 29 -8.35 5.99 -16.57
CA ASP A 29 -7.80 5.78 -15.22
C ASP A 29 -6.38 5.19 -15.35
N PHE A 30 -5.38 5.95 -14.97
CA PHE A 30 -4.00 5.46 -14.96
C PHE A 30 -3.76 4.53 -13.76
N TRP A 31 -3.54 3.25 -14.06
CA TRP A 31 -3.07 2.29 -13.07
C TRP A 31 -1.57 2.46 -12.78
N ARG A 32 -0.82 2.84 -13.82
CA ARG A 32 0.56 3.30 -13.72
C ARG A 32 0.70 4.56 -14.58
N GLY A 33 1.03 5.67 -13.94
CA GLY A 33 1.10 6.97 -14.63
C GLY A 33 2.26 7.08 -15.63
N PRO A 34 2.15 7.97 -16.62
CA PRO A 34 3.20 8.25 -17.58
C PRO A 34 4.31 9.12 -16.93
N THR A 35 5.52 8.58 -16.81
CA THR A 35 6.63 9.15 -16.03
C THR A 35 7.68 9.83 -16.88
N LYS A 36 8.40 9.07 -17.68
CA LYS A 36 9.46 9.54 -18.59
C LYS A 36 9.44 8.73 -19.89
N PRO A 37 9.99 9.26 -20.99
CA PRO A 37 10.11 8.49 -22.22
C PRO A 37 10.79 7.13 -22.02
N GLY A 38 10.31 6.12 -22.71
CA GLY A 38 10.76 4.73 -22.60
C GLY A 38 10.16 3.94 -21.44
N HIS A 39 9.43 4.59 -20.51
CA HIS A 39 8.77 3.90 -19.41
C HIS A 39 7.30 3.65 -19.73
N PRO A 40 6.78 2.43 -19.43
CA PRO A 40 5.40 2.09 -19.70
C PRO A 40 4.43 2.81 -18.73
N ALA A 41 3.30 3.21 -19.28
CA ALA A 41 2.13 3.67 -18.55
C ALA A 41 0.99 2.67 -18.77
N ASP A 42 0.25 2.32 -17.71
CA ASP A 42 -0.87 1.40 -17.77
C ASP A 42 -2.16 2.20 -17.59
N LEU A 43 -3.04 2.14 -18.58
CA LEU A 43 -4.26 2.94 -18.59
C LEU A 43 -5.49 2.04 -18.79
N ARG A 44 -6.41 2.07 -17.83
CA ARG A 44 -7.74 1.50 -18.00
C ARG A 44 -8.58 2.45 -18.82
N VAL A 45 -9.18 1.92 -19.88
CA VAL A 45 -10.03 2.68 -20.79
C VAL A 45 -11.43 2.06 -20.77
N PRO A 46 -12.48 2.85 -20.48
CA PRO A 46 -13.86 2.38 -20.58
C PRO A 46 -14.18 1.89 -21.99
N PHE A 47 -14.96 0.82 -22.10
CA PHE A 47 -15.32 0.18 -23.38
C PHE A 47 -15.80 1.19 -24.43
N ARG A 48 -16.67 2.13 -24.02
CA ARG A 48 -17.22 3.16 -24.92
C ARG A 48 -16.18 4.11 -25.51
N ASN A 49 -15.04 4.28 -24.84
CA ASN A 49 -13.97 5.21 -25.21
C ASN A 49 -12.76 4.53 -25.85
N LEU A 50 -12.74 3.19 -25.91
CA LEU A 50 -11.60 2.41 -26.43
C LEU A 50 -11.17 2.84 -27.83
N ARG A 51 -12.14 2.99 -28.74
CA ARG A 51 -11.85 3.41 -30.12
C ARG A 51 -11.20 4.79 -30.17
N ALA A 52 -11.74 5.75 -29.42
CA ALA A 52 -11.22 7.11 -29.39
C ALA A 52 -9.79 7.16 -28.83
N VAL A 53 -9.52 6.47 -27.72
CA VAL A 53 -8.20 6.44 -27.09
C VAL A 53 -7.20 5.72 -27.99
N LYS A 54 -7.53 4.56 -28.54
CA LYS A 54 -6.65 3.82 -29.46
C LYS A 54 -6.31 4.66 -30.70
N SER A 55 -7.30 5.30 -31.31
CA SER A 55 -7.06 6.18 -32.47
C SER A 55 -6.17 7.39 -32.11
N LEU A 56 -6.28 7.95 -30.91
CA LEU A 56 -5.39 9.00 -30.45
C LEU A 56 -3.94 8.52 -30.27
N LEU A 57 -3.75 7.33 -29.70
CA LEU A 57 -2.41 6.74 -29.54
C LEU A 57 -1.80 6.44 -30.91
N GLU A 58 -2.55 5.83 -31.83
CA GLU A 58 -2.11 5.50 -33.20
C GLU A 58 -1.80 6.74 -34.02
N ALA A 59 -2.64 7.79 -33.96
CA ALA A 59 -2.41 9.04 -34.69
C ALA A 59 -1.17 9.83 -34.23
N ASN A 60 -0.64 9.52 -33.06
CA ASN A 60 0.56 10.14 -32.49
C ASN A 60 1.73 9.15 -32.37
N ASP A 61 1.65 8.02 -33.08
CA ASP A 61 2.67 6.96 -33.09
C ASP A 61 3.09 6.47 -31.68
N VAL A 62 2.15 6.49 -30.70
CA VAL A 62 2.41 5.95 -29.36
C VAL A 62 2.16 4.44 -29.38
N PRO A 63 3.22 3.61 -29.25
CA PRO A 63 3.04 2.16 -29.22
C PRO A 63 2.29 1.73 -27.96
N TYR A 64 1.36 0.80 -28.12
CA TYR A 64 0.66 0.19 -27.00
C TYR A 64 0.40 -1.31 -27.20
N SER A 65 0.17 -2.00 -26.10
CA SER A 65 -0.32 -3.38 -26.06
C SER A 65 -1.52 -3.50 -25.15
N VAL A 66 -2.37 -4.49 -25.38
CA VAL A 66 -3.50 -4.76 -24.48
C VAL A 66 -3.00 -5.70 -23.37
N MET A 67 -3.04 -5.23 -22.13
CA MET A 67 -2.69 -6.02 -20.94
C MET A 67 -3.86 -6.88 -20.47
N ILE A 68 -5.04 -6.28 -20.37
CA ILE A 68 -6.26 -6.92 -19.93
C ILE A 68 -7.33 -6.66 -21.00
N GLU A 69 -7.78 -7.73 -21.65
CA GLU A 69 -8.78 -7.65 -22.73
C GLU A 69 -10.17 -7.31 -22.19
N ASP A 70 -10.55 -7.91 -21.06
CA ASP A 70 -11.80 -7.59 -20.39
C ASP A 70 -11.64 -7.57 -18.88
N VAL A 71 -11.67 -6.36 -18.33
CA VAL A 71 -11.62 -6.11 -16.88
C VAL A 71 -12.81 -6.78 -16.17
N GLN A 72 -13.98 -6.89 -16.83
CA GLN A 72 -15.18 -7.47 -16.21
C GLN A 72 -15.01 -8.96 -15.93
N GLU A 73 -14.34 -9.71 -16.79
CA GLU A 73 -14.06 -11.13 -16.57
C GLU A 73 -13.24 -11.35 -15.30
N LEU A 74 -12.22 -10.52 -15.06
CA LEU A 74 -11.40 -10.62 -13.84
C LEU A 74 -12.20 -10.23 -12.60
N LEU A 75 -13.05 -9.23 -12.67
CA LEU A 75 -13.95 -8.83 -11.57
C LEU A 75 -14.95 -9.94 -11.20
N ASP A 76 -15.51 -10.61 -12.21
CA ASP A 76 -16.46 -11.70 -11.99
C ASP A 76 -15.78 -12.94 -11.40
N GLU A 77 -14.56 -13.25 -11.84
CA GLU A 77 -13.74 -14.32 -11.30
C GLU A 77 -13.34 -14.05 -9.83
N GLU A 78 -12.92 -12.83 -9.51
CA GLU A 78 -12.60 -12.42 -8.14
C GLU A 78 -13.82 -12.60 -7.21
N LYS A 79 -14.99 -12.10 -7.63
CA LYS A 79 -16.24 -12.27 -6.87
C LYS A 79 -16.63 -13.73 -6.71
N ARG A 80 -16.44 -14.54 -7.75
CA ARG A 80 -16.74 -15.98 -7.70
C ARG A 80 -15.85 -16.70 -6.68
N THR A 81 -14.56 -16.43 -6.70
CA THR A 81 -13.57 -17.01 -5.78
C THR A 81 -13.88 -16.63 -4.33
N MET A 82 -14.14 -15.36 -4.05
CA MET A 82 -14.53 -14.91 -2.71
C MET A 82 -15.80 -15.59 -2.20
N ARG A 83 -16.82 -15.77 -3.06
CA ARG A 83 -18.06 -16.47 -2.67
C ARG A 83 -17.82 -17.94 -2.34
N LEU A 84 -16.92 -18.61 -3.04
CA LEU A 84 -16.56 -20.00 -2.77
C LEU A 84 -15.82 -20.14 -1.44
N SER A 85 -14.83 -19.30 -1.20
CA SER A 85 -14.07 -19.28 0.07
C SER A 85 -15.00 -19.08 1.28
N ARG A 86 -15.87 -18.07 1.24
CA ARG A 86 -16.85 -17.80 2.32
C ARG A 86 -17.76 -18.98 2.65
N ARG A 87 -18.08 -19.83 1.66
CA ARG A 87 -18.89 -21.04 1.92
C ARG A 87 -18.11 -22.12 2.68
N LEU A 88 -16.79 -22.13 2.55
CA LEU A 88 -15.91 -23.09 3.22
C LEU A 88 -15.52 -22.63 4.63
N GLU A 89 -15.44 -21.32 4.85
CA GLU A 89 -15.15 -20.74 6.16
C GLU A 89 -16.34 -20.91 7.10
N ARG A 90 -16.10 -21.50 8.26
CA ARG A 90 -17.12 -21.73 9.29
C ARG A 90 -16.98 -20.79 10.48
N SER A 91 -15.80 -20.21 10.66
CA SER A 91 -15.48 -19.30 11.77
C SER A 91 -14.17 -18.56 11.50
N THR A 92 -13.84 -17.58 12.34
CA THR A 92 -12.54 -16.88 12.30
C THR A 92 -11.34 -17.78 12.62
N GLU A 93 -11.57 -18.93 13.27
CA GLU A 93 -10.52 -19.92 13.49
C GLU A 93 -10.11 -20.65 12.21
N THR A 94 -10.99 -20.63 11.19
CA THR A 94 -10.76 -21.22 9.86
C THR A 94 -10.50 -20.14 8.80
N PHE A 95 -10.08 -18.93 9.20
CA PHE A 95 -9.79 -17.83 8.28
C PHE A 95 -8.84 -18.25 7.16
N ASP A 96 -9.29 -18.08 5.92
CA ASP A 96 -8.57 -18.50 4.73
C ASP A 96 -7.63 -17.38 4.23
N PHE A 97 -6.36 -17.44 4.60
CA PHE A 97 -5.33 -16.48 4.16
C PHE A 97 -5.01 -16.56 2.65
N SER A 98 -5.63 -17.46 1.90
CA SER A 98 -5.48 -17.57 0.43
C SER A 98 -6.61 -16.88 -0.35
N SER A 99 -7.51 -16.17 0.33
CA SER A 99 -8.65 -15.49 -0.26
C SER A 99 -8.69 -14.01 0.11
N TYR A 100 -9.34 -13.19 -0.73
CA TYR A 100 -9.67 -11.81 -0.40
C TYR A 100 -10.89 -11.76 0.52
N HIS A 101 -10.85 -10.85 1.49
CA HIS A 101 -11.86 -10.70 2.54
C HIS A 101 -12.47 -9.31 2.56
N THR A 102 -13.67 -9.20 3.16
CA THR A 102 -14.29 -7.90 3.44
C THR A 102 -13.62 -7.19 4.61
N ILE A 103 -13.92 -5.91 4.74
CA ILE A 103 -13.39 -5.09 5.85
C ILE A 103 -13.82 -5.67 7.22
N GLU A 104 -15.05 -6.20 7.32
CA GLU A 104 -15.57 -6.81 8.54
C GLU A 104 -14.82 -8.11 8.87
N GLU A 105 -14.54 -8.95 7.86
CA GLU A 105 -13.80 -10.20 8.02
C GLU A 105 -12.34 -9.92 8.42
N VAL A 106 -11.69 -8.93 7.79
CA VAL A 106 -10.34 -8.49 8.15
C VAL A 106 -10.31 -7.98 9.59
N GLY A 107 -11.24 -7.10 9.97
CA GLY A 107 -11.33 -6.55 11.31
C GLY A 107 -11.55 -7.63 12.39
N ALA A 108 -12.44 -8.59 12.13
CA ALA A 108 -12.67 -9.70 13.04
C ALA A 108 -11.41 -10.59 13.22
N CYS A 109 -10.72 -10.92 12.13
CA CYS A 109 -9.48 -11.69 12.17
C CYS A 109 -8.39 -10.97 12.97
N THR A 110 -8.19 -9.68 12.72
CA THR A 110 -7.16 -8.87 13.37
C THR A 110 -7.38 -8.78 14.88
N LEU A 111 -8.61 -8.52 15.33
CA LEU A 111 -8.96 -8.47 16.76
C LEU A 111 -8.72 -9.79 17.48
N LEU A 112 -9.01 -10.92 16.86
CA LEU A 112 -8.83 -12.23 17.48
C LEU A 112 -7.35 -12.61 17.63
N HIS A 113 -6.52 -12.31 16.65
CA HIS A 113 -5.10 -12.72 16.65
C HIS A 113 -4.22 -11.81 17.51
N THR A 114 -4.47 -10.51 17.54
CA THR A 114 -3.65 -9.56 18.32
C THR A 114 -3.93 -9.62 19.81
N HIS A 115 -5.20 -9.80 20.24
CA HIS A 115 -5.56 -9.85 21.66
C HIS A 115 -5.37 -11.22 22.31
N ALA A 116 -5.53 -12.31 21.55
CA ALA A 116 -5.57 -13.66 22.15
C ALA A 116 -4.18 -14.27 22.42
N GLN A 117 -3.14 -13.95 21.67
CA GLN A 117 -1.85 -14.63 21.78
C GLN A 117 -0.83 -13.87 22.63
N VAL A 118 -0.77 -12.56 22.58
CA VAL A 118 0.15 -11.76 23.40
C VAL A 118 -0.28 -11.79 24.88
N CYS A 119 -1.57 -11.77 25.17
CA CYS A 119 -2.09 -11.87 26.55
C CYS A 119 -1.95 -13.27 27.18
N ARG A 120 -1.92 -14.37 26.42
CA ARG A 120 -1.82 -15.73 26.97
C ARG A 120 -0.44 -16.11 27.52
N ARG A 121 0.63 -15.44 27.12
CA ARG A 121 2.00 -15.80 27.55
C ARG A 121 2.55 -15.02 28.76
N SER A 122 1.86 -13.99 29.25
CA SER A 122 2.30 -13.22 30.42
C SER A 122 2.09 -13.92 31.76
N GLY A 123 1.71 -15.19 31.80
CA GLY A 123 1.72 -16.05 33.01
C GLY A 123 0.87 -15.57 34.21
N ARG A 124 -0.02 -14.61 34.04
CA ARG A 124 -0.93 -14.15 35.10
C ARG A 124 -2.38 -14.58 34.83
N PRO A 125 -2.96 -15.46 35.68
CA PRO A 125 -4.36 -15.86 35.57
C PRO A 125 -5.26 -14.76 36.15
N ARG A 126 -5.51 -13.69 35.39
CA ARG A 126 -6.67 -12.81 35.57
C ARG A 126 -6.92 -12.10 34.25
N ALA A 127 -7.81 -12.67 33.45
CA ALA A 127 -8.48 -12.00 32.37
C ALA A 127 -9.28 -10.80 32.94
N ARG A 128 -8.65 -9.65 33.01
CA ARG A 128 -9.40 -8.40 32.89
C ARG A 128 -9.32 -8.03 31.43
N ALA A 129 -10.44 -8.20 30.73
CA ALA A 129 -10.64 -7.58 29.44
C ALA A 129 -10.14 -6.13 29.55
N CYS A 130 -9.18 -5.74 28.72
CA CYS A 130 -8.92 -4.34 28.47
C CYS A 130 -10.10 -3.80 27.65
N THR A 131 -11.27 -3.70 28.31
CA THR A 131 -12.35 -2.85 27.86
C THR A 131 -11.96 -1.45 28.24
N HIS A 132 -11.07 -0.82 27.46
CA HIS A 132 -11.09 0.62 27.37
C HIS A 132 -12.29 0.94 26.49
N ALA A 133 -13.30 1.50 27.16
CA ALA A 133 -14.47 2.04 26.53
C ALA A 133 -14.07 2.88 25.31
N CYS A 134 -14.71 2.59 24.18
CA CYS A 134 -14.77 3.48 23.02
C CYS A 134 -15.25 4.86 23.47
N ALA A 135 -14.32 5.76 23.71
CA ALA A 135 -14.54 7.17 23.81
C ALA A 135 -13.78 7.82 22.66
N LEU A 136 -14.48 8.08 21.55
CA LEU A 136 -14.27 9.16 20.57
C LEU A 136 -12.82 9.50 20.12
N THR A 137 -11.91 8.52 20.07
CA THR A 137 -10.61 8.62 19.40
C THR A 137 -10.51 7.43 18.45
N ALA A 138 -9.96 7.67 17.25
CA ALA A 138 -9.73 6.61 16.28
C ALA A 138 -9.13 5.36 16.97
N PRO A 139 -9.60 4.13 16.69
CA PRO A 139 -9.04 2.95 17.32
C PRO A 139 -7.55 2.89 16.98
N LEU A 140 -6.71 2.65 18.00
CA LEU A 140 -5.29 2.43 17.79
C LEU A 140 -5.10 1.23 16.87
N PRO A 141 -4.11 1.27 15.95
CA PRO A 141 -3.80 0.14 15.09
C PRO A 141 -3.43 -1.10 15.92
N PRO A 142 -3.61 -2.31 15.39
CA PRO A 142 -3.12 -3.53 16.02
C PRO A 142 -1.67 -3.38 16.44
N GLN A 143 -1.40 -3.67 17.72
CA GLN A 143 -0.08 -3.58 18.33
C GLN A 143 0.45 -4.97 18.69
N PHE A 144 1.65 -5.28 18.20
CA PHE A 144 2.43 -6.43 18.63
C PHE A 144 3.49 -5.93 19.61
N SER A 145 3.37 -6.31 20.87
CA SER A 145 4.21 -5.81 21.96
C SER A 145 4.34 -6.82 23.09
N THR A 146 5.51 -6.89 23.69
CA THR A 146 5.73 -7.62 24.95
C THR A 146 5.53 -6.73 26.18
N GLY A 147 5.17 -5.48 25.99
CA GLY A 147 4.89 -4.48 27.01
C GLY A 147 6.10 -3.60 27.36
N GLY A 148 5.84 -2.50 28.02
CA GLY A 148 6.80 -1.45 28.34
C GLY A 148 6.36 -0.09 27.76
N ALA A 149 6.80 1.01 28.39
CA ALA A 149 6.51 2.36 27.90
C ALA A 149 7.70 2.92 27.13
N GLY A 150 7.43 3.72 26.07
CA GLY A 150 8.46 4.45 25.33
C GLY A 150 9.43 3.59 24.54
N ARG A 151 9.03 2.35 24.22
CA ARG A 151 9.86 1.45 23.40
C ARG A 151 10.03 1.99 21.99
N PRO A 152 11.18 1.71 21.34
CA PRO A 152 11.27 1.97 19.91
C PRO A 152 10.19 1.18 19.15
N ALA A 153 9.67 1.76 18.09
CA ALA A 153 8.55 1.16 17.36
C ALA A 153 8.80 1.13 15.85
N ILE A 154 8.14 0.17 15.21
CA ILE A 154 8.02 0.04 13.76
C ILE A 154 6.56 0.27 13.40
N TRP A 155 6.30 1.14 12.44
CA TRP A 155 5.00 1.32 11.81
C TRP A 155 4.95 0.54 10.49
N LEU A 156 3.93 -0.28 10.34
CA LEU A 156 3.61 -0.95 9.07
C LEU A 156 2.20 -0.54 8.66
N ASP A 157 2.00 -0.25 7.39
CA ASP A 157 0.66 -0.03 6.85
C ASP A 157 0.44 -0.71 5.50
N THR A 158 -0.83 -1.02 5.24
CA THR A 158 -1.33 -1.53 3.96
C THR A 158 -2.66 -0.87 3.63
N GLY A 159 -3.06 -0.91 2.35
CA GLY A 159 -4.40 -0.51 1.95
C GLY A 159 -4.67 0.99 2.01
N ILE A 160 -3.64 1.85 1.96
CA ILE A 160 -3.83 3.30 1.85
C ILE A 160 -4.55 3.65 0.53
N HIS A 161 -4.23 2.93 -0.57
CA HIS A 161 -5.05 2.94 -1.77
C HIS A 161 -6.01 1.74 -1.76
N SER A 162 -7.28 2.01 -1.77
CA SER A 162 -8.31 1.01 -1.47
C SER A 162 -8.43 -0.13 -2.49
N ARG A 163 -8.04 0.08 -3.75
CA ARG A 163 -8.10 -0.92 -4.84
C ARG A 163 -6.97 -1.95 -4.82
N GLU A 164 -5.94 -1.74 -4.02
CA GLU A 164 -4.73 -2.56 -3.94
C GLU A 164 -4.91 -3.76 -3.01
N TRP A 165 -5.90 -4.59 -3.26
CA TRP A 165 -6.36 -5.66 -2.34
C TRP A 165 -5.30 -6.68 -1.94
N ILE A 166 -4.29 -6.89 -2.77
CA ILE A 166 -3.16 -7.77 -2.42
C ILE A 166 -2.40 -7.27 -1.19
N THR A 167 -2.41 -5.94 -0.94
CA THR A 167 -1.70 -5.35 0.18
C THR A 167 -2.39 -5.67 1.50
N GLN A 168 -3.72 -5.50 1.60
CA GLN A 168 -4.49 -5.86 2.78
C GLN A 168 -4.41 -7.37 3.05
N ALA A 169 -4.50 -8.21 2.00
CA ALA A 169 -4.37 -9.65 2.14
C ALA A 169 -2.99 -10.07 2.65
N THR A 170 -1.91 -9.47 2.12
CA THR A 170 -0.53 -9.66 2.61
C THR A 170 -0.40 -9.15 4.04
N GLY A 171 -1.04 -8.03 4.38
CA GLY A 171 -1.05 -7.47 5.73
C GLY A 171 -1.66 -8.43 6.76
N VAL A 172 -2.84 -8.98 6.48
CA VAL A 172 -3.50 -9.97 7.37
C VAL A 172 -2.62 -11.22 7.54
N TRP A 173 -2.04 -11.73 6.45
CA TRP A 173 -1.13 -12.87 6.51
C TRP A 173 0.12 -12.56 7.36
N THR A 174 0.72 -11.39 7.17
CA THR A 174 1.91 -10.93 7.90
C THR A 174 1.62 -10.76 9.40
N ALA A 175 0.49 -10.16 9.75
CA ALA A 175 0.05 -10.02 11.13
C ALA A 175 -0.09 -11.39 11.83
N ASN A 176 -0.72 -12.34 11.15
CA ASN A 176 -0.82 -13.73 11.63
C ASN A 176 0.57 -14.40 11.76
N LYS A 177 1.49 -14.14 10.81
CA LYS A 177 2.85 -14.68 10.84
C LYS A 177 3.62 -14.14 12.07
N ILE A 178 3.60 -12.83 12.31
CA ILE A 178 4.22 -12.20 13.48
C ILE A 178 3.68 -12.84 14.78
N ALA A 179 2.35 -12.95 14.91
CA ALA A 179 1.72 -13.52 16.11
C ALA A 179 2.07 -14.99 16.34
N LYS A 180 2.18 -15.79 15.28
CA LYS A 180 2.46 -17.22 15.36
C LYS A 180 3.92 -17.56 15.60
N GLU A 181 4.83 -16.73 15.14
CA GLU A 181 6.27 -17.00 15.21
C GLU A 181 6.93 -16.46 16.48
N TYR A 182 6.31 -15.54 17.20
CA TYR A 182 6.82 -15.08 18.49
C TYR A 182 7.07 -16.26 19.45
N GLY A 183 8.28 -16.32 20.00
CA GLY A 183 8.78 -17.40 20.87
C GLY A 183 9.09 -18.71 20.14
N LYS A 184 9.11 -18.72 18.80
CA LYS A 184 9.54 -19.85 17.96
C LYS A 184 10.66 -19.43 17.03
N ASP A 185 10.45 -18.37 16.27
CA ASP A 185 11.45 -17.77 15.40
C ASP A 185 12.33 -16.81 16.25
N PRO A 186 13.66 -16.99 16.28
CA PRO A 186 14.55 -16.14 17.08
C PRO A 186 14.54 -14.68 16.63
N ALA A 187 14.43 -14.39 15.32
CA ALA A 187 14.45 -13.04 14.78
C ALA A 187 13.17 -12.28 15.16
N VAL A 188 12.00 -12.88 14.94
CA VAL A 188 10.71 -12.32 15.35
C VAL A 188 10.66 -12.09 16.86
N THR A 189 11.18 -13.04 17.63
CA THR A 189 11.23 -12.94 19.09
C THR A 189 12.14 -11.79 19.52
N ALA A 190 13.33 -11.65 18.92
CA ALA A 190 14.27 -10.58 19.23
C ALA A 190 13.69 -9.19 18.90
N VAL A 191 12.99 -9.05 17.75
CA VAL A 191 12.33 -7.80 17.40
C VAL A 191 11.27 -7.45 18.44
N LEU A 192 10.34 -8.35 18.75
CA LEU A 192 9.22 -8.07 19.67
C LEU A 192 9.65 -7.92 21.14
N ASP A 193 10.74 -8.55 21.55
CA ASP A 193 11.28 -8.37 22.90
C ASP A 193 11.90 -6.97 23.10
N ASN A 194 12.30 -6.29 22.02
CA ASN A 194 12.97 -4.99 22.07
C ASN A 194 12.18 -3.84 21.48
N MET A 195 11.27 -4.10 20.55
CA MET A 195 10.53 -3.08 19.81
C MET A 195 9.03 -3.41 19.80
N ASP A 196 8.21 -2.39 19.57
CA ASP A 196 6.80 -2.55 19.30
C ASP A 196 6.56 -2.48 17.79
N ILE A 197 5.60 -3.26 17.28
CA ILE A 197 5.13 -3.16 15.89
C ILE A 197 3.68 -2.69 15.92
N PHE A 198 3.41 -1.55 15.31
CA PHE A 198 2.07 -1.04 15.03
C PHE A 198 1.76 -1.34 13.57
N PHE A 199 0.63 -2.02 13.32
CA PHE A 199 0.31 -2.49 11.98
C PHE A 199 -1.10 -2.08 11.56
N GLU A 200 -1.22 -1.05 10.74
CA GLU A 200 -2.51 -0.62 10.18
C GLU A 200 -2.78 -1.39 8.88
N ILE A 201 -3.68 -2.38 8.94
CA ILE A 201 -3.93 -3.30 7.80
C ILE A 201 -4.86 -2.69 6.76
N VAL A 202 -5.75 -1.78 7.15
CA VAL A 202 -6.67 -1.09 6.25
C VAL A 202 -6.63 0.40 6.57
N THR A 203 -5.64 1.09 6.03
CA THR A 203 -5.41 2.52 6.28
C THR A 203 -6.52 3.40 5.70
N ASN A 204 -7.17 2.94 4.62
CA ASN A 204 -8.31 3.62 3.99
C ASN A 204 -9.58 2.75 4.07
N PRO A 205 -10.25 2.69 5.24
CA PRO A 205 -11.38 1.78 5.45
C PRO A 205 -12.60 2.15 4.60
N ASP A 206 -12.92 3.44 4.45
CA ASP A 206 -14.07 3.91 3.68
C ASP A 206 -13.90 3.63 2.19
N GLY A 207 -12.70 3.88 1.64
CA GLY A 207 -12.36 3.52 0.28
C GLY A 207 -12.41 2.02 0.07
N PHE A 208 -11.89 1.22 1.01
CA PHE A 208 -11.91 -0.24 0.92
C PHE A 208 -13.33 -0.81 0.95
N ALA A 209 -14.20 -0.33 1.85
CA ALA A 209 -15.61 -0.69 1.85
C ALA A 209 -16.31 -0.32 0.52
N TYR A 210 -15.95 0.84 -0.05
CA TYR A 210 -16.49 1.28 -1.34
C TYR A 210 -16.02 0.39 -2.50
N THR A 211 -14.79 -0.15 -2.46
CA THR A 211 -14.32 -1.11 -3.47
C THR A 211 -15.11 -2.42 -3.44
N GLN A 212 -15.65 -2.81 -2.31
CA GLN A 212 -16.40 -4.05 -2.14
C GLN A 212 -17.87 -3.91 -2.53
N SER A 213 -18.42 -2.73 -2.35
CA SER A 213 -19.85 -2.47 -2.55
C SER A 213 -20.22 -1.84 -3.89
N THR A 214 -19.36 -0.97 -4.44
CA THR A 214 -19.74 -0.08 -5.53
C THR A 214 -18.73 -0.03 -6.68
N ASN A 215 -17.46 0.32 -6.41
CA ASN A 215 -16.43 0.45 -7.44
C ASN A 215 -15.13 -0.22 -7.00
N ARG A 216 -14.90 -1.47 -7.46
CA ARG A 216 -13.70 -2.27 -7.14
C ARG A 216 -12.38 -1.55 -7.42
N LEU A 217 -12.36 -0.64 -8.37
CA LEU A 217 -11.15 0.07 -8.81
C LEU A 217 -10.99 1.45 -8.17
N TRP A 218 -11.77 1.74 -7.12
CA TRP A 218 -11.65 2.99 -6.36
C TRP A 218 -10.30 3.07 -5.63
N ARG A 219 -9.60 4.21 -5.77
CA ARG A 219 -8.28 4.45 -5.18
C ARG A 219 -8.32 5.31 -3.91
N LYS A 220 -9.03 6.44 -4.00
CA LYS A 220 -8.98 7.56 -3.05
C LYS A 220 -9.73 7.30 -1.74
N THR A 221 -9.66 8.24 -0.80
CA THR A 221 -10.57 8.32 0.35
C THR A 221 -12.02 8.55 -0.11
N ARG A 222 -12.94 8.74 0.84
CA ARG A 222 -14.35 9.04 0.52
C ARG A 222 -14.81 10.40 1.05
N SER A 223 -13.88 11.31 1.35
CA SER A 223 -14.16 12.69 1.80
C SER A 223 -14.91 13.50 0.72
N ILE A 224 -15.75 14.41 1.15
CA ILE A 224 -16.51 15.32 0.27
C ILE A 224 -15.66 16.53 -0.05
N ASN A 225 -15.48 16.81 -1.32
CA ASN A 225 -14.73 17.98 -1.80
C ASN A 225 -15.69 19.18 -1.99
N ALA A 226 -15.54 20.21 -1.19
CA ALA A 226 -16.38 21.41 -1.28
C ALA A 226 -16.30 22.04 -2.67
N GLY A 227 -17.47 22.29 -3.29
CA GLY A 227 -17.55 22.91 -4.62
C GLY A 227 -17.30 21.95 -5.80
N SER A 228 -17.14 20.64 -5.56
CA SER A 228 -16.97 19.63 -6.59
C SER A 228 -17.96 18.48 -6.43
N SER A 229 -18.35 17.86 -7.54
CA SER A 229 -19.10 16.60 -7.54
C SER A 229 -18.18 15.38 -7.35
N CYS A 230 -16.88 15.54 -7.53
CA CYS A 230 -15.89 14.49 -7.36
C CYS A 230 -15.56 14.30 -5.86
N VAL A 231 -15.43 13.04 -5.45
CA VAL A 231 -15.26 12.61 -4.06
C VAL A 231 -13.84 12.09 -3.84
N GLY A 232 -13.32 12.27 -2.64
CA GLY A 232 -12.09 11.68 -2.16
C GLY A 232 -10.83 12.40 -2.58
N VAL A 233 -9.79 12.11 -1.81
CA VAL A 233 -8.40 12.59 -1.96
C VAL A 233 -7.50 11.38 -2.11
N ASP A 234 -6.42 11.47 -2.87
CA ASP A 234 -5.35 10.47 -2.86
C ASP A 234 -4.60 10.57 -1.52
N PRO A 235 -4.78 9.61 -0.61
CA PRO A 235 -4.17 9.74 0.72
C PRO A 235 -2.64 9.64 0.68
N ASN A 236 -2.04 9.09 -0.37
CA ASN A 236 -0.59 9.10 -0.58
C ASN A 236 -0.10 10.27 -1.46
N ARG A 237 -0.87 11.36 -1.48
CA ARG A 237 -0.51 12.71 -1.97
C ARG A 237 -0.85 13.79 -0.95
N ASN A 238 -1.35 13.39 0.21
CA ASN A 238 -1.91 14.30 1.23
C ASN A 238 -0.96 14.58 2.41
N TRP A 239 0.28 14.07 2.37
CA TRP A 239 1.28 14.30 3.41
C TRP A 239 2.05 15.61 3.19
N ASP A 240 2.54 16.22 4.28
CA ASP A 240 3.36 17.45 4.22
C ASP A 240 4.82 17.14 3.87
N ALA A 241 5.03 16.63 2.66
CA ALA A 241 6.34 16.39 2.06
C ALA A 241 6.30 16.84 0.60
N GLY A 242 6.71 18.08 0.34
CA GLY A 242 6.56 18.72 -0.97
C GLY A 242 5.10 18.85 -1.41
N PHE A 243 4.16 18.99 -0.50
CA PHE A 243 2.71 18.99 -0.75
C PHE A 243 2.30 19.88 -1.93
N GLY A 244 1.43 19.35 -2.80
CA GLY A 244 0.97 20.03 -4.01
C GLY A 244 1.99 20.12 -5.14
N GLY A 245 3.16 19.49 -4.97
CA GLY A 245 4.23 19.46 -5.95
C GLY A 245 4.00 18.44 -7.08
N PRO A 246 5.01 18.23 -7.94
CA PRO A 246 4.94 17.32 -9.08
C PRO A 246 4.52 15.90 -8.68
N GLY A 247 3.74 15.25 -9.56
CA GLY A 247 3.18 13.92 -9.31
C GLY A 247 1.90 13.93 -8.48
N SER A 248 1.37 15.13 -8.13
CA SER A 248 0.05 15.33 -7.55
C SER A 248 -0.80 16.27 -8.41
N SER A 249 -2.11 16.32 -8.16
CA SER A 249 -3.07 17.16 -8.88
C SER A 249 -3.89 18.01 -7.93
N SER A 250 -4.20 19.24 -8.32
CA SER A 250 -5.15 20.13 -7.63
C SER A 250 -6.61 19.93 -8.08
N ASN A 251 -6.86 19.08 -9.09
CA ASN A 251 -8.20 18.76 -9.57
C ASN A 251 -8.85 17.67 -8.70
N PRO A 252 -9.98 17.94 -8.00
CA PRO A 252 -10.66 16.93 -7.17
C PRO A 252 -11.11 15.68 -7.93
N CYS A 253 -11.25 15.76 -9.26
CA CYS A 253 -11.64 14.62 -10.10
C CYS A 253 -10.44 13.73 -10.49
N SER A 254 -9.21 14.19 -10.27
CA SER A 254 -8.02 13.38 -10.52
C SER A 254 -7.86 12.25 -9.48
N GLU A 255 -7.33 11.12 -9.93
CA GLU A 255 -6.95 9.99 -9.05
C GLU A 255 -5.74 10.33 -8.15
N THR A 256 -4.98 11.39 -8.47
CA THR A 256 -3.84 11.87 -7.69
C THR A 256 -4.12 13.20 -7.00
N TYR A 257 -5.39 13.54 -6.76
CA TYR A 257 -5.79 14.77 -6.08
C TYR A 257 -5.22 14.81 -4.66
N HIS A 258 -4.43 15.85 -4.36
CA HIS A 258 -3.71 15.98 -3.08
C HIS A 258 -4.56 16.49 -1.91
N GLY A 259 -5.83 16.87 -2.16
CA GLY A 259 -6.66 17.49 -1.14
C GLY A 259 -6.49 19.01 -1.04
N PRO A 260 -7.32 19.67 -0.21
CA PRO A 260 -7.30 21.13 -0.06
C PRO A 260 -6.09 21.65 0.73
N TYR A 261 -5.50 20.84 1.60
CA TYR A 261 -4.30 21.11 2.40
C TYR A 261 -3.67 19.80 2.87
N ALA A 262 -2.41 19.83 3.27
CA ALA A 262 -1.71 18.66 3.79
C ALA A 262 -2.42 18.13 5.06
N HIS A 263 -2.53 16.79 5.15
CA HIS A 263 -3.23 16.12 6.26
C HIS A 263 -4.73 16.47 6.36
N SER A 264 -5.36 16.82 5.24
CA SER A 264 -6.81 17.05 5.20
C SER A 264 -7.64 15.80 5.47
N GLU A 265 -7.07 14.62 5.17
CA GLU A 265 -7.74 13.35 5.33
C GLU A 265 -7.53 12.78 6.74
N SER A 266 -8.62 12.27 7.34
CA SER A 266 -8.59 11.66 8.68
C SER A 266 -7.65 10.48 8.76
N GLU A 267 -7.58 9.69 7.71
CA GLU A 267 -6.70 8.55 7.53
C GLU A 267 -5.23 8.95 7.63
N VAL A 268 -4.87 10.09 7.05
CA VAL A 268 -3.50 10.63 7.08
C VAL A 268 -3.22 11.32 8.41
N SER A 269 -4.10 12.24 8.85
CA SER A 269 -3.89 13.01 10.07
C SER A 269 -3.80 12.12 11.32
N SER A 270 -4.55 11.00 11.36
CA SER A 270 -4.49 10.05 12.47
C SER A 270 -3.13 9.36 12.58
N VAL A 271 -2.52 8.99 11.45
CA VAL A 271 -1.19 8.37 11.42
C VAL A 271 -0.10 9.38 11.78
N VAL A 272 -0.18 10.61 11.24
CA VAL A 272 0.70 11.71 11.59
C VAL A 272 0.69 11.97 13.10
N ASP A 273 -0.50 12.14 13.66
CA ASP A 273 -0.70 12.36 15.09
C ASP A 273 -0.16 11.21 15.94
N PHE A 274 -0.34 9.97 15.48
CA PHE A 274 0.18 8.80 16.17
C PHE A 274 1.71 8.79 16.19
N ILE A 275 2.36 8.91 15.03
CA ILE A 275 3.82 8.86 14.90
C ILE A 275 4.48 9.98 15.71
N LEU A 276 3.97 11.22 15.60
CA LEU A 276 4.51 12.37 16.32
C LEU A 276 4.32 12.24 17.85
N ARG A 277 3.17 11.77 18.31
CA ARG A 277 2.91 11.58 19.76
C ARG A 277 3.71 10.41 20.34
N HIS A 278 3.93 9.35 19.57
CA HIS A 278 4.75 8.21 20.00
C HIS A 278 6.21 8.63 20.19
N GLY A 279 6.74 9.46 19.31
CA GLY A 279 8.07 10.11 19.43
C GLY A 279 9.26 9.17 19.35
N ASN A 280 9.06 7.86 19.18
CA ASN A 280 10.13 6.86 19.11
C ASN A 280 9.86 5.79 18.03
N VAL A 281 9.19 6.20 16.92
CA VAL A 281 9.06 5.37 15.73
C VAL A 281 10.38 5.39 14.97
N LYS A 282 10.95 4.22 14.70
CA LYS A 282 12.27 4.05 14.06
C LYS A 282 12.17 3.58 12.62
N ALA A 283 11.07 2.98 12.23
CA ALA A 283 10.80 2.62 10.85
C ALA A 283 9.34 2.85 10.48
N VAL A 284 9.14 3.23 9.23
CA VAL A 284 7.83 3.28 8.56
C VAL A 284 7.93 2.47 7.28
N VAL A 285 7.07 1.47 7.13
CA VAL A 285 6.99 0.66 5.91
C VAL A 285 5.55 0.68 5.40
N SER A 286 5.34 1.34 4.27
CA SER A 286 4.05 1.43 3.59
C SER A 286 4.00 0.43 2.43
N ILE A 287 2.95 -0.39 2.39
CA ILE A 287 2.85 -1.51 1.44
C ILE A 287 1.76 -1.23 0.41
N HIS A 288 2.19 -1.06 -0.81
CA HIS A 288 1.40 -0.77 -1.99
C HIS A 288 1.39 -1.92 -3.00
N SER A 289 0.64 -1.79 -4.06
CA SER A 289 0.73 -2.55 -5.29
C SER A 289 0.28 -1.69 -6.48
N TYR A 290 0.79 -1.95 -7.68
CA TYR A 290 1.65 -3.04 -8.12
C TYR A 290 2.90 -2.50 -8.81
N SER A 291 3.92 -3.27 -8.96
CA SER A 291 5.05 -3.08 -9.89
C SER A 291 6.30 -3.87 -9.49
N GLN A 292 6.27 -4.57 -8.34
CA GLN A 292 7.40 -5.32 -7.80
C GLN A 292 8.62 -4.42 -7.55
N MET A 293 8.47 -3.48 -6.61
CA MET A 293 9.50 -2.51 -6.23
C MET A 293 9.65 -2.42 -4.71
N LEU A 294 10.86 -2.08 -4.26
CA LEU A 294 11.15 -1.64 -2.89
C LEU A 294 11.85 -0.30 -2.96
N MET A 295 11.21 0.73 -2.44
CA MET A 295 11.70 2.10 -2.61
C MET A 295 11.84 2.82 -1.27
N TYR A 296 12.68 3.86 -1.27
CA TYR A 296 12.95 4.71 -0.11
C TYR A 296 13.00 6.19 -0.56
N PRO A 297 13.03 7.17 0.36
CA PRO A 297 13.08 8.59 0.02
C PRO A 297 14.27 8.98 -0.86
N TYR A 298 14.08 9.93 -1.79
CA TYR A 298 12.89 10.78 -1.88
C TYR A 298 12.09 10.52 -3.16
N GLY A 299 10.80 10.86 -3.10
CA GLY A 299 9.94 10.94 -4.28
C GLY A 299 9.73 12.38 -4.77
N TYR A 300 9.66 13.36 -3.86
CA TYR A 300 9.32 14.73 -4.24
C TYR A 300 10.51 15.58 -4.71
N LYS A 301 11.74 15.21 -4.39
CA LYS A 301 12.97 15.92 -4.77
C LYS A 301 14.07 14.99 -5.27
N THR A 302 15.01 15.54 -6.03
CA THR A 302 16.09 14.78 -6.67
C THR A 302 17.34 14.63 -5.79
N GLU A 303 17.45 15.44 -4.74
CA GLU A 303 18.55 15.31 -3.80
C GLU A 303 18.45 13.97 -3.07
N PRO A 304 19.53 13.18 -3.01
CA PRO A 304 19.50 11.90 -2.29
C PRO A 304 19.25 12.12 -0.79
N ALA A 305 18.61 11.14 -0.16
CA ALA A 305 18.47 11.13 1.29
C ALA A 305 19.86 11.12 1.97
N PRO A 306 20.05 11.81 3.09
CA PRO A 306 21.32 11.75 3.85
C PRO A 306 21.83 10.34 4.16
N ASP A 307 20.90 9.39 4.40
CA ASP A 307 21.19 7.99 4.69
C ASP A 307 21.10 7.08 3.45
N HIS A 308 21.16 7.65 2.23
CA HIS A 308 20.96 6.96 0.96
C HIS A 308 21.70 5.62 0.86
N ASP A 309 23.01 5.63 1.15
CA ASP A 309 23.85 4.43 0.98
C ASP A 309 23.38 3.27 1.87
N GLU A 310 22.97 3.56 3.10
CA GLU A 310 22.46 2.55 4.03
C GLU A 310 21.08 2.06 3.64
N LEU A 311 20.19 2.97 3.23
CA LEU A 311 18.86 2.63 2.76
C LEU A 311 18.92 1.77 1.49
N ASP A 312 19.81 2.11 0.56
CA ASP A 312 20.01 1.36 -0.68
C ASP A 312 20.56 -0.06 -0.42
N ALA A 313 21.58 -0.16 0.43
CA ALA A 313 22.17 -1.45 0.79
C ALA A 313 21.16 -2.38 1.49
N LEU A 314 20.33 -1.84 2.38
CA LEU A 314 19.27 -2.60 3.04
C LEU A 314 18.18 -3.02 2.04
N ALA A 315 17.76 -2.13 1.14
CA ALA A 315 16.80 -2.46 0.09
C ALA A 315 17.33 -3.56 -0.83
N ALA A 316 18.62 -3.47 -1.24
CA ALA A 316 19.27 -4.49 -2.06
C ALA A 316 19.24 -5.87 -1.40
N LYS A 317 19.57 -5.95 -0.11
CA LYS A 317 19.51 -7.19 0.67
C LYS A 317 18.08 -7.72 0.73
N ALA A 318 17.13 -6.89 1.10
CA ALA A 318 15.74 -7.25 1.26
C ALA A 318 15.13 -7.83 -0.03
N VAL A 319 15.39 -7.22 -1.19
CA VAL A 319 14.89 -7.74 -2.47
C VAL A 319 15.61 -9.01 -2.91
N GLN A 320 16.85 -9.22 -2.49
CA GLN A 320 17.59 -10.48 -2.73
C GLN A 320 16.95 -11.63 -1.95
N ASP A 321 16.64 -11.42 -0.67
CA ASP A 321 16.03 -12.45 0.18
C ASP A 321 14.58 -12.73 -0.22
N LEU A 322 13.84 -11.70 -0.63
CA LEU A 322 12.53 -11.84 -1.26
C LEU A 322 12.63 -12.76 -2.51
N ALA A 323 13.59 -12.48 -3.39
CA ALA A 323 13.75 -13.24 -4.64
C ALA A 323 14.16 -14.70 -4.39
N ALA A 324 14.84 -15.00 -3.28
CA ALA A 324 15.24 -16.35 -2.92
C ALA A 324 14.04 -17.28 -2.63
N VAL A 325 12.86 -16.76 -2.32
CA VAL A 325 11.67 -17.56 -1.98
C VAL A 325 11.02 -18.17 -3.24
N HIS A 326 10.72 -17.33 -4.24
CA HIS A 326 9.98 -17.75 -5.44
C HIS A 326 10.65 -17.32 -6.76
N GLY A 327 11.81 -16.68 -6.71
CA GLY A 327 12.48 -16.14 -7.89
C GLY A 327 11.86 -14.84 -8.42
N THR A 328 10.95 -14.24 -7.68
CA THR A 328 10.29 -12.97 -8.06
C THR A 328 11.27 -11.82 -7.95
N ARG A 329 11.48 -11.10 -9.04
CA ARG A 329 12.44 -10.01 -9.08
C ARG A 329 11.75 -8.68 -8.77
N TYR A 330 12.27 -7.98 -7.77
CA TYR A 330 11.91 -6.61 -7.44
C TYR A 330 13.04 -5.66 -7.88
N THR A 331 12.69 -4.48 -8.36
CA THR A 331 13.62 -3.36 -8.48
C THR A 331 13.65 -2.57 -7.17
N TYR A 332 14.73 -1.84 -6.91
CA TYR A 332 14.85 -1.01 -5.71
C TYR A 332 15.60 0.30 -6.02
N GLY A 333 15.45 1.29 -5.17
CA GLY A 333 16.07 2.60 -5.29
C GLY A 333 15.23 3.71 -4.67
N SER A 334 15.65 4.97 -4.90
CA SER A 334 14.81 6.10 -4.49
C SER A 334 13.50 6.13 -5.31
N ILE A 335 12.43 6.66 -4.71
CA ILE A 335 11.11 6.71 -5.37
C ILE A 335 11.22 7.44 -6.71
N ILE A 336 11.88 8.61 -6.73
CA ILE A 336 11.96 9.45 -7.94
C ILE A 336 12.71 8.77 -9.08
N ASP A 337 13.73 7.98 -8.79
CA ASP A 337 14.52 7.28 -9.81
C ASP A 337 13.87 5.98 -10.26
N THR A 338 13.19 5.29 -9.34
CA THR A 338 12.66 3.93 -9.56
C THR A 338 11.30 3.95 -10.22
N ILE A 339 10.39 4.83 -9.78
CA ILE A 339 9.03 4.89 -10.31
C ILE A 339 8.72 6.23 -10.98
N TYR A 340 8.58 7.31 -10.24
CA TYR A 340 8.31 8.67 -10.75
C TYR A 340 8.43 9.70 -9.64
N GLN A 341 8.50 10.99 -10.01
CA GLN A 341 8.42 12.07 -9.03
C GLN A 341 7.02 12.13 -8.43
N ALA A 342 6.95 12.01 -7.10
CA ALA A 342 5.70 11.98 -6.33
C ALA A 342 5.82 12.83 -5.07
N ALA A 343 5.06 13.91 -5.00
CA ALA A 343 4.96 14.77 -3.83
C ALA A 343 3.85 14.31 -2.89
N GLY A 344 3.99 14.56 -1.60
CA GLY A 344 2.97 14.27 -0.58
C GLY A 344 2.87 12.79 -0.21
N THR A 345 3.98 12.05 -0.20
CA THR A 345 4.00 10.63 0.13
C THR A 345 4.28 10.36 1.63
N THR A 346 3.78 9.23 2.12
CA THR A 346 3.97 8.75 3.51
C THR A 346 5.44 8.66 3.89
N VAL A 347 6.25 8.03 3.05
CA VAL A 347 7.64 7.70 3.41
C VAL A 347 8.57 8.91 3.34
N ASP A 348 8.32 9.84 2.43
CA ASP A 348 9.06 11.10 2.39
C ASP A 348 8.77 11.94 3.64
N TRP A 349 7.48 12.04 4.03
CA TRP A 349 7.07 12.71 5.25
C TRP A 349 7.70 12.08 6.49
N ALA A 350 7.65 10.77 6.60
CA ALA A 350 8.21 10.04 7.74
C ALA A 350 9.72 10.31 7.88
N TYR A 351 10.45 10.25 6.77
CA TYR A 351 11.88 10.52 6.75
C TYR A 351 12.21 11.97 7.13
N ASP A 352 11.49 12.95 6.57
CA ASP A 352 11.65 14.37 6.91
C ASP A 352 11.34 14.67 8.39
N HIS A 353 10.55 13.80 9.06
CA HIS A 353 10.24 13.88 10.48
C HIS A 353 11.12 12.97 11.35
N GLY A 354 12.26 12.52 10.83
CA GLY A 354 13.29 11.82 11.59
C GLY A 354 13.11 10.31 11.72
N VAL A 355 12.21 9.71 10.94
CA VAL A 355 12.09 8.27 10.83
C VAL A 355 13.04 7.77 9.73
N LYS A 356 14.27 7.40 10.10
CA LYS A 356 15.34 7.06 9.16
C LYS A 356 14.99 5.91 8.21
N TYR A 357 14.45 4.81 8.74
CA TYR A 357 14.14 3.62 7.94
C TYR A 357 12.73 3.70 7.35
N SER A 358 12.57 4.52 6.32
CA SER A 358 11.30 4.75 5.63
C SER A 358 11.30 4.05 4.27
N TYR A 359 10.42 3.08 4.09
CA TYR A 359 10.34 2.25 2.88
C TYR A 359 8.92 2.13 2.36
N THR A 360 8.79 1.98 1.04
CA THR A 360 7.53 1.60 0.40
C THR A 360 7.73 0.40 -0.52
N PHE A 361 6.85 -0.59 -0.37
CA PHE A 361 6.75 -1.71 -1.30
C PHE A 361 5.70 -1.43 -2.37
N GLU A 362 5.98 -1.86 -3.59
CA GLU A 362 5.00 -2.14 -4.62
C GLU A 362 5.01 -3.65 -4.86
N LEU A 363 3.96 -4.35 -4.42
CA LEU A 363 3.89 -5.81 -4.49
C LEU A 363 3.66 -6.31 -5.91
N ARG A 364 3.39 -7.64 -6.06
CA ARG A 364 3.01 -8.24 -7.36
C ARG A 364 1.79 -7.56 -7.96
N ASP A 365 1.67 -7.52 -9.30
CA ASP A 365 2.58 -8.10 -10.29
C ASP A 365 3.31 -6.98 -11.07
N THR A 366 3.79 -7.27 -12.27
CA THR A 366 4.37 -6.27 -13.18
C THR A 366 3.39 -5.78 -14.24
N GLY A 367 2.09 -6.07 -14.04
CA GLY A 367 0.98 -5.52 -14.80
C GLY A 367 0.20 -6.50 -15.67
N ARG A 368 0.41 -7.83 -15.55
CA ARG A 368 -0.48 -8.80 -16.23
C ARG A 368 -1.91 -8.75 -15.70
N TYR A 369 -2.06 -8.57 -14.39
CA TYR A 369 -3.33 -8.46 -13.69
C TYR A 369 -3.51 -7.10 -13.00
N GLY A 370 -2.40 -6.43 -12.64
CA GLY A 370 -2.43 -5.15 -11.92
C GLY A 370 -3.20 -5.23 -10.61
N PHE A 371 -4.19 -4.37 -10.41
CA PHE A 371 -5.02 -4.35 -9.20
C PHE A 371 -5.99 -5.54 -9.06
N LEU A 372 -6.16 -6.33 -10.12
CA LEU A 372 -7.05 -7.51 -10.14
C LEU A 372 -6.25 -8.82 -10.04
N LEU A 373 -5.22 -8.81 -9.20
CA LEU A 373 -4.35 -9.97 -8.99
C LEU A 373 -5.18 -11.14 -8.45
N PRO A 374 -5.14 -12.34 -9.08
CA PRO A 374 -5.90 -13.49 -8.60
C PRO A 374 -5.53 -13.91 -7.17
N ALA A 375 -6.51 -14.37 -6.39
CA ALA A 375 -6.32 -14.80 -5.00
C ALA A 375 -5.23 -15.88 -4.82
N SER A 376 -4.99 -16.72 -5.84
CA SER A 376 -3.89 -17.69 -5.84
C SER A 376 -2.49 -17.08 -5.69
N HIS A 377 -2.34 -15.78 -5.89
CA HIS A 377 -1.10 -15.05 -5.68
C HIS A 377 -0.92 -14.50 -4.26
N ILE A 378 -1.96 -14.54 -3.41
CA ILE A 378 -1.88 -13.96 -2.05
C ILE A 378 -0.76 -14.62 -1.24
N VAL A 379 -0.84 -15.95 -1.06
CA VAL A 379 0.17 -16.67 -0.26
C VAL A 379 1.57 -16.56 -0.86
N PRO A 380 1.79 -16.76 -2.18
CA PRO A 380 3.10 -16.51 -2.78
C PRO A 380 3.64 -15.08 -2.54
N THR A 381 2.80 -14.05 -2.70
CA THR A 381 3.21 -12.66 -2.46
C THR A 381 3.58 -12.44 -1.00
N ALA A 382 2.75 -12.89 -0.07
CA ALA A 382 3.00 -12.72 1.36
C ALA A 382 4.24 -13.48 1.84
N THR A 383 4.45 -14.72 1.36
CA THR A 383 5.61 -15.54 1.76
C THR A 383 6.92 -14.99 1.24
N GLU A 384 6.96 -14.38 0.05
CA GLU A 384 8.19 -13.77 -0.46
C GLU A 384 8.45 -12.38 0.14
N THR A 385 7.41 -11.62 0.48
CA THR A 385 7.55 -10.30 1.11
C THR A 385 8.05 -10.42 2.56
N TRP A 386 7.74 -11.52 3.24
CA TRP A 386 8.08 -11.74 4.65
C TRP A 386 9.57 -11.61 4.97
N PRO A 387 10.52 -12.31 4.30
CA PRO A 387 11.95 -12.15 4.60
C PRO A 387 12.43 -10.71 4.39
N ALA A 388 11.95 -10.01 3.38
CA ALA A 388 12.32 -8.61 3.16
C ALA A 388 11.83 -7.69 4.29
N LEU A 389 10.61 -7.89 4.79
CA LEU A 389 10.12 -7.17 5.97
C LEU A 389 10.93 -7.50 7.22
N LEU A 390 11.28 -8.78 7.41
CA LEU A 390 12.07 -9.22 8.55
C LEU A 390 13.50 -8.65 8.51
N ASP A 391 14.14 -8.59 7.34
CA ASP A 391 15.43 -7.94 7.15
C ASP A 391 15.40 -6.47 7.60
N ILE A 392 14.36 -5.72 7.19
CA ILE A 392 14.19 -4.32 7.61
C ILE A 392 14.03 -4.25 9.14
N MET A 393 13.16 -5.07 9.73
CA MET A 393 12.90 -5.06 11.17
C MET A 393 14.15 -5.43 11.99
N GLU A 394 14.91 -6.44 11.57
CA GLU A 394 16.17 -6.84 12.22
C GLU A 394 17.27 -5.79 12.06
N HIS A 395 17.33 -5.13 10.89
CA HIS A 395 18.30 -4.06 10.66
C HIS A 395 18.02 -2.88 11.60
N VAL A 396 16.77 -2.45 11.71
CA VAL A 396 16.34 -1.39 12.64
C VAL A 396 16.70 -1.73 14.09
N LEU A 397 16.52 -2.99 14.49
CA LEU A 397 16.89 -3.46 15.83
C LEU A 397 18.40 -3.38 16.07
N ARG A 398 19.22 -3.72 15.07
CA ARG A 398 20.70 -3.78 15.21
C ARG A 398 21.38 -2.42 15.02
N HIS A 399 20.72 -1.45 14.40
CA HIS A 399 21.25 -0.11 14.11
C HIS A 399 20.38 0.99 14.73
N PRO A 400 20.32 1.07 16.07
CA PRO A 400 19.56 2.10 16.77
C PRO A 400 20.17 3.50 16.52
N TYR A 401 19.32 4.52 16.39
CA TYR A 401 19.70 5.92 16.18
C TYR A 401 18.84 6.87 17.02
#